data_1ff29ffbb75a7f9ac0725e40553be391
#
_entry.id   1ff29ffbb75a7f9ac0725e40553be391
#
_cell.length_a   1.000
_cell.length_b   1.000
_cell.length_c   1.000
_cell.angle_alpha   90.00
_cell.angle_beta   90.00
_cell.angle_gamma   90.00
#
_symmetry.space_group_name_H-M   'P 1'
#
loop_
_entity.id
_entity.type
_entity.pdbx_description
1 polymer ?
#
loop_
_entity_poly.entity_id
_entity_poly.type
_entity_poly.pdbx_seq_one_letter_code
_entity_poly.pdbx_strand_id
1 'polypeptide(L)'
;MKTRITLVFAALLFGLNMSFAQQDEECMTNLTIFTDYYKSKKYDEAYSPWMKVRNKCPKFNRAIYAYGEKILEHKIENSTGADKVGYINDLMKLWDEALVNFSSNYSNGEVLVDKAELMYDHKKELGLNDKQIYDAFDKAFKTDLENFSSPRGLYIYFSTLVDLHNAGQAPIQDVFNKYDDVTGKIESEKDAYTKKLNELIEKEESGEGLSSKDEQRKASYNSYLENYETIGGSIDSKLGILANCENLIPLYTKDFETFKNDAVWLQRAVSRMYNKECTDDPLYIKLVKAYDETAPSADTKYFVASLLFKQGKNKEGMDYLNQSYDLETDNFKKAKLAYRIAGSLKNKGDYSAARNYYRKALSLSPSMGKAYTSIAQMYAASANSCGKDEFDKRAVYWLAAAEARKAARVDSNLASYANGLADSYEGKAPSRSMIFEQSKSGQVINIGCWIGASVTVPKL
;
A
#
# COMPACT_ATOMS: atom_id res chain seq x y z
N MET A 1 -26.57 68.25 21.43
CA MET A 1 -26.56 67.27 20.33
C MET A 1 -25.42 66.23 20.39
N LYS A 2 -24.31 66.44 21.14
CA LYS A 2 -23.20 65.47 21.23
C LYS A 2 -23.48 64.22 22.09
N THR A 3 -24.35 64.26 23.05
CA THR A 3 -24.66 63.14 23.98
C THR A 3 -25.62 62.07 23.40
N ARG A 4 -26.45 62.43 22.39
CA ARG A 4 -27.38 61.44 21.75
C ARG A 4 -26.70 60.60 20.69
N ILE A 5 -25.62 61.07 20.04
CA ILE A 5 -24.88 60.32 19.04
C ILE A 5 -24.02 59.22 19.67
N THR A 6 -23.47 59.50 20.86
CA THR A 6 -22.62 58.50 21.60
C THR A 6 -23.45 57.32 22.13
N LEU A 7 -24.70 57.51 22.53
CA LEU A 7 -25.59 56.47 23.00
C LEU A 7 -26.07 55.55 21.84
N VAL A 8 -26.28 56.12 20.65
CA VAL A 8 -26.67 55.30 19.47
C VAL A 8 -25.50 54.45 19.01
N PHE A 9 -24.25 54.96 19.04
CA PHE A 9 -23.07 54.14 18.67
C PHE A 9 -22.77 53.05 19.71
N ALA A 10 -22.96 53.31 21.01
CA ALA A 10 -22.81 52.31 22.05
C ALA A 10 -23.88 51.20 21.94
N ALA A 11 -25.15 51.55 21.63
CA ALA A 11 -26.21 50.59 21.44
C ALA A 11 -26.01 49.73 20.16
N LEU A 12 -25.44 50.25 19.07
CA LEU A 12 -25.07 49.50 17.88
C LEU A 12 -23.90 48.54 18.12
N LEU A 13 -22.90 48.93 18.89
CA LEU A 13 -21.76 48.04 19.26
C LEU A 13 -22.20 46.92 20.23
N PHE A 14 -23.13 47.21 21.17
CA PHE A 14 -23.69 46.18 22.08
C PHE A 14 -24.62 45.22 21.33
N GLY A 15 -25.41 45.70 20.38
CA GLY A 15 -26.28 44.85 19.55
C GLY A 15 -25.53 43.88 18.65
N LEU A 16 -24.38 44.30 18.09
CA LEU A 16 -23.53 43.44 17.28
C LEU A 16 -22.85 42.34 18.12
N ASN A 17 -22.35 42.66 19.31
CA ASN A 17 -21.75 41.64 20.20
C ASN A 17 -22.76 40.63 20.76
N MET A 18 -24.00 41.07 21.04
CA MET A 18 -25.08 40.13 21.46
C MET A 18 -25.49 39.18 20.33
N SER A 19 -25.49 39.64 19.07
CA SER A 19 -25.84 38.82 17.94
C SER A 19 -24.83 37.71 17.68
N PHE A 20 -23.53 37.97 17.81
CA PHE A 20 -22.48 36.96 17.68
C PHE A 20 -22.50 35.95 18.83
N ALA A 21 -22.65 36.38 20.09
CA ALA A 21 -22.73 35.50 21.24
C ALA A 21 -23.96 34.56 21.16
N GLN A 22 -25.10 35.06 20.72
CA GLN A 22 -26.32 34.26 20.53
C GLN A 22 -26.19 33.28 19.35
N GLN A 23 -25.49 33.66 18.28
CA GLN A 23 -25.19 32.77 17.16
C GLN A 23 -24.27 31.62 17.59
N ASP A 24 -23.24 31.89 18.36
CA ASP A 24 -22.31 30.87 18.87
C ASP A 24 -23.02 29.89 19.82
N GLU A 25 -23.94 30.36 20.67
CA GLU A 25 -24.72 29.51 21.55
C GLU A 25 -25.68 28.59 20.78
N GLU A 26 -26.37 29.11 19.75
CA GLU A 26 -27.25 28.29 18.89
C GLU A 26 -26.42 27.24 18.12
N CYS A 27 -25.25 27.60 17.63
CA CYS A 27 -24.36 26.70 16.91
C CYS A 27 -23.84 25.59 17.83
N MET A 28 -23.43 25.91 19.04
CA MET A 28 -22.97 24.94 20.04
C MET A 28 -24.10 23.98 20.41
N THR A 29 -25.31 24.51 20.67
CA THR A 29 -26.48 23.71 21.01
C THR A 29 -26.83 22.71 19.93
N ASN A 30 -26.94 23.16 18.68
CA ASN A 30 -27.28 22.27 17.56
C ASN A 30 -26.12 21.30 17.24
N LEU A 31 -24.83 21.70 17.41
CA LEU A 31 -23.68 20.81 17.30
C LEU A 31 -23.79 19.65 18.30
N THR A 32 -24.08 19.95 19.55
CA THR A 32 -24.25 18.94 20.61
C THR A 32 -25.41 18.00 20.28
N ILE A 33 -26.57 18.54 19.91
CA ILE A 33 -27.76 17.75 19.58
C ILE A 33 -27.49 16.78 18.42
N PHE A 34 -26.96 17.27 17.29
CA PHE A 34 -26.72 16.38 16.16
C PHE A 34 -25.62 15.37 16.43
N THR A 35 -24.60 15.74 17.22
CA THR A 35 -23.52 14.84 17.61
C THR A 35 -24.02 13.69 18.47
N ASP A 36 -24.94 13.97 19.41
CA ASP A 36 -25.56 12.95 20.26
C ASP A 36 -26.45 11.99 19.46
N TYR A 37 -27.24 12.52 18.55
CA TYR A 37 -28.02 11.70 17.61
C TYR A 37 -27.10 10.86 16.70
N TYR A 38 -26.03 11.44 16.15
CA TYR A 38 -25.04 10.73 15.34
C TYR A 38 -24.41 9.58 16.11
N LYS A 39 -23.92 9.81 17.34
CA LYS A 39 -23.31 8.77 18.19
C LYS A 39 -24.30 7.65 18.51
N SER A 40 -25.58 7.99 18.62
CA SER A 40 -26.67 7.05 18.83
C SER A 40 -27.19 6.40 17.53
N LYS A 41 -26.54 6.66 16.38
CA LYS A 41 -26.92 6.19 15.03
C LYS A 41 -28.33 6.61 14.59
N LYS A 42 -28.86 7.69 15.16
CA LYS A 42 -30.15 8.29 14.82
C LYS A 42 -29.94 9.40 13.76
N TYR A 43 -29.59 8.98 12.55
CA TYR A 43 -29.16 9.90 11.49
C TYR A 43 -30.29 10.78 10.96
N ASP A 44 -31.53 10.29 10.96
CA ASP A 44 -32.70 11.08 10.56
C ASP A 44 -32.96 12.24 11.52
N GLU A 45 -32.88 11.99 12.82
CA GLU A 45 -33.01 13.01 13.85
C GLU A 45 -31.83 13.98 13.88
N ALA A 46 -30.64 13.49 13.50
CA ALA A 46 -29.42 14.30 13.40
C ALA A 46 -29.49 15.33 12.26
N TYR A 47 -30.20 15.03 11.17
CA TYR A 47 -30.19 15.81 9.94
C TYR A 47 -30.59 17.29 10.13
N SER A 48 -31.72 17.55 10.79
CA SER A 48 -32.21 18.91 10.96
C SER A 48 -31.29 19.81 11.81
N PRO A 49 -30.84 19.42 13.03
CA PRO A 49 -29.91 20.23 13.79
C PRO A 49 -28.54 20.35 13.11
N TRP A 50 -28.07 19.31 12.41
CA TRP A 50 -26.85 19.36 11.60
C TRP A 50 -26.94 20.43 10.50
N MET A 51 -28.01 20.45 9.70
CA MET A 51 -28.21 21.45 8.65
C MET A 51 -28.21 22.88 9.19
N LYS A 52 -28.74 23.10 10.40
CA LYS A 52 -28.72 24.43 11.04
C LYS A 52 -27.28 24.89 11.28
N VAL A 53 -26.42 24.02 11.85
CA VAL A 53 -25.03 24.34 12.10
C VAL A 53 -24.27 24.53 10.80
N ARG A 54 -24.41 23.61 9.84
CA ARG A 54 -23.75 23.70 8.53
C ARG A 54 -24.04 25.02 7.82
N ASN A 55 -25.32 25.47 7.82
CA ASN A 55 -25.73 26.69 7.13
C ASN A 55 -25.31 27.96 7.87
N LYS A 56 -25.39 27.98 9.20
CA LYS A 56 -25.14 29.19 9.97
C LYS A 56 -23.68 29.36 10.40
N CYS A 57 -22.98 28.25 10.66
CA CYS A 57 -21.69 28.24 11.32
C CYS A 57 -20.72 27.22 10.66
N PRO A 58 -20.47 27.30 9.34
CA PRO A 58 -19.75 26.26 8.60
C PRO A 58 -18.30 26.05 9.06
N LYS A 59 -17.70 27.02 9.72
CA LYS A 59 -16.32 26.96 10.25
C LYS A 59 -16.23 26.61 11.75
N PHE A 60 -17.36 26.34 12.39
CA PHE A 60 -17.44 26.20 13.82
C PHE A 60 -16.77 24.91 14.35
N ASN A 61 -17.00 23.80 13.67
CA ASN A 61 -16.41 22.51 14.07
C ASN A 61 -16.34 21.57 12.85
N ARG A 62 -15.20 20.86 12.72
CA ARG A 62 -14.99 19.87 11.66
C ARG A 62 -16.01 18.73 11.69
N ALA A 63 -16.60 18.43 12.85
CA ALA A 63 -17.65 17.41 12.97
C ALA A 63 -18.86 17.66 12.06
N ILE A 64 -19.10 18.92 11.67
CA ILE A 64 -20.15 19.27 10.67
C ILE A 64 -19.94 18.48 9.37
N TYR A 65 -18.70 18.32 8.94
CA TYR A 65 -18.35 17.63 7.70
C TYR A 65 -18.16 16.14 7.91
N ALA A 66 -17.37 15.75 8.91
CA ALA A 66 -17.07 14.35 9.20
C ALA A 66 -18.31 13.51 9.58
N TYR A 67 -19.25 14.09 10.31
CA TYR A 67 -20.50 13.40 10.67
C TYR A 67 -21.61 13.64 9.64
N GLY A 68 -21.56 14.80 8.97
CA GLY A 68 -22.50 15.15 7.89
C GLY A 68 -22.43 14.17 6.72
N GLU A 69 -21.25 13.68 6.40
CA GLU A 69 -21.03 12.62 5.41
C GLU A 69 -21.90 11.39 5.72
N LYS A 70 -21.78 10.83 6.92
CA LYS A 70 -22.56 9.66 7.34
C LYS A 70 -24.07 9.92 7.43
N ILE A 71 -24.46 11.14 7.78
CA ILE A 71 -25.88 11.55 7.77
C ILE A 71 -26.41 11.56 6.35
N LEU A 72 -25.65 12.11 5.38
CA LEU A 72 -26.07 12.13 3.97
C LEU A 72 -26.00 10.76 3.33
N GLU A 73 -25.00 9.93 3.61
CA GLU A 73 -24.95 8.52 3.17
C GLU A 73 -26.23 7.78 3.60
N HIS A 74 -26.64 7.91 4.87
CA HIS A 74 -27.87 7.32 5.36
C HIS A 74 -29.11 7.84 4.59
N LYS A 75 -29.16 9.14 4.30
CA LYS A 75 -30.25 9.72 3.47
C LYS A 75 -30.25 9.16 2.05
N ILE A 76 -29.09 9.00 1.43
CA ILE A 76 -28.92 8.40 0.10
C ILE A 76 -29.42 6.95 0.09
N GLU A 77 -29.04 6.16 1.10
CA GLU A 77 -29.44 4.75 1.21
C GLU A 77 -30.96 4.59 1.38
N ASN A 78 -31.62 5.49 2.12
CA ASN A 78 -33.03 5.42 2.49
C ASN A 78 -33.95 6.29 1.62
N SER A 79 -33.45 6.80 0.51
CA SER A 79 -34.25 7.60 -0.44
C SER A 79 -34.21 7.03 -1.85
N THR A 80 -35.15 7.48 -2.70
CA THR A 80 -35.27 7.06 -4.11
C THR A 80 -35.56 8.26 -5.02
N GLY A 81 -35.39 8.08 -6.32
CA GLY A 81 -35.74 9.09 -7.32
C GLY A 81 -35.03 10.43 -7.14
N ALA A 82 -35.76 11.53 -7.23
CA ALA A 82 -35.18 12.87 -7.17
C ALA A 82 -34.57 13.22 -5.82
N ASP A 83 -35.13 12.72 -4.71
CA ASP A 83 -34.60 12.96 -3.36
C ASP A 83 -33.23 12.32 -3.20
N LYS A 84 -33.08 11.07 -3.69
CA LYS A 84 -31.78 10.40 -3.68
C LYS A 84 -30.72 11.19 -4.45
N VAL A 85 -31.03 11.63 -5.65
CA VAL A 85 -30.14 12.48 -6.47
C VAL A 85 -29.82 13.79 -5.76
N GLY A 86 -30.81 14.38 -5.07
CA GLY A 86 -30.63 15.58 -4.25
C GLY A 86 -29.57 15.38 -3.14
N TYR A 87 -29.67 14.28 -2.39
CA TYR A 87 -28.70 13.97 -1.32
C TYR A 87 -27.32 13.59 -1.86
N ILE A 88 -27.21 12.90 -3.00
CA ILE A 88 -25.93 12.63 -3.67
C ILE A 88 -25.24 13.96 -4.02
N ASN A 89 -25.94 14.88 -4.65
CA ASN A 89 -25.39 16.19 -4.99
C ASN A 89 -25.02 17.01 -3.74
N ASP A 90 -25.81 16.90 -2.67
CA ASP A 90 -25.51 17.59 -1.40
C ASP A 90 -24.29 17.01 -0.71
N LEU A 91 -24.03 15.70 -0.80
CA LEU A 91 -22.82 15.08 -0.30
C LEU A 91 -21.57 15.57 -1.06
N MET A 92 -21.64 15.64 -2.39
CA MET A 92 -20.54 16.23 -3.19
C MET A 92 -20.28 17.68 -2.82
N LYS A 93 -21.33 18.46 -2.54
CA LYS A 93 -21.21 19.85 -2.08
C LYS A 93 -20.64 19.93 -0.66
N LEU A 94 -21.01 19.01 0.22
CA LEU A 94 -20.47 18.93 1.59
C LEU A 94 -18.95 18.80 1.59
N TRP A 95 -18.39 17.96 0.72
CA TRP A 95 -16.94 17.79 0.58
C TRP A 95 -16.26 19.05 0.02
N ASP A 96 -16.88 19.79 -0.93
CA ASP A 96 -16.36 21.08 -1.38
C ASP A 96 -16.32 22.11 -0.24
N GLU A 97 -17.39 22.16 0.56
CA GLU A 97 -17.47 23.04 1.72
C GLU A 97 -16.41 22.65 2.78
N ALA A 98 -16.18 21.36 3.00
CA ALA A 98 -15.15 20.85 3.90
C ALA A 98 -13.75 21.30 3.47
N LEU A 99 -13.45 21.17 2.18
CA LEU A 99 -12.17 21.60 1.61
C LEU A 99 -11.95 23.13 1.79
N VAL A 100 -12.99 23.94 1.62
CA VAL A 100 -12.89 25.41 1.79
C VAL A 100 -12.78 25.80 3.27
N ASN A 101 -13.52 25.14 4.16
CA ASN A 101 -13.63 25.55 5.56
C ASN A 101 -12.56 24.90 6.47
N PHE A 102 -12.03 23.74 6.09
CA PHE A 102 -11.05 22.94 6.85
C PHE A 102 -9.95 22.36 5.95
N SER A 103 -9.34 23.20 5.11
CA SER A 103 -8.31 22.83 4.13
C SER A 103 -7.09 22.11 4.72
N SER A 104 -6.81 22.26 6.01
CA SER A 104 -5.74 21.50 6.70
C SER A 104 -6.08 20.04 6.94
N ASN A 105 -7.34 19.63 6.78
CA ASN A 105 -7.85 18.30 7.06
C ASN A 105 -8.39 17.58 5.81
N TYR A 106 -8.55 18.29 4.70
CA TYR A 106 -9.08 17.77 3.44
C TYR A 106 -8.18 18.20 2.30
N SER A 107 -7.83 17.29 1.41
CA SER A 107 -7.04 17.58 0.20
C SER A 107 -7.92 17.61 -1.05
N ASN A 108 -7.44 18.26 -2.11
CA ASN A 108 -8.13 18.25 -3.40
C ASN A 108 -8.22 16.83 -3.98
N GLY A 109 -7.15 16.04 -3.85
CA GLY A 109 -7.10 14.67 -4.34
C GLY A 109 -8.16 13.79 -3.69
N GLU A 110 -8.21 13.78 -2.35
CA GLU A 110 -9.22 13.01 -1.60
C GLU A 110 -10.64 13.41 -2.01
N VAL A 111 -10.99 14.69 -1.94
CA VAL A 111 -12.34 15.17 -2.27
C VAL A 111 -12.76 14.85 -3.70
N LEU A 112 -11.85 14.97 -4.67
CA LEU A 112 -12.15 14.65 -6.06
C LEU A 112 -12.33 13.13 -6.28
N VAL A 113 -11.56 12.31 -5.57
CA VAL A 113 -11.69 10.84 -5.61
C VAL A 113 -12.99 10.40 -4.97
N ASP A 114 -13.34 10.91 -3.78
CA ASP A 114 -14.60 10.59 -3.09
C ASP A 114 -15.81 10.93 -3.96
N LYS A 115 -15.79 12.08 -4.64
CA LYS A 115 -16.83 12.45 -5.61
C LYS A 115 -16.87 11.51 -6.79
N ALA A 116 -15.74 11.12 -7.36
CA ALA A 116 -15.69 10.22 -8.50
C ALA A 116 -16.18 8.80 -8.12
N GLU A 117 -15.87 8.32 -6.92
CA GLU A 117 -16.41 7.07 -6.39
C GLU A 117 -17.91 7.15 -6.17
N LEU A 118 -18.41 8.22 -5.58
CA LEU A 118 -19.85 8.45 -5.40
C LEU A 118 -20.59 8.52 -6.75
N MET A 119 -20.00 9.17 -7.75
CA MET A 119 -20.54 9.20 -9.12
C MET A 119 -20.56 7.80 -9.74
N TYR A 120 -19.55 6.98 -9.51
CA TYR A 120 -19.52 5.59 -9.99
C TYR A 120 -20.60 4.74 -9.33
N ASP A 121 -20.74 4.82 -7.99
CA ASP A 121 -21.71 4.05 -7.23
C ASP A 121 -23.16 4.40 -7.60
N HIS A 122 -23.40 5.65 -7.94
CA HIS A 122 -24.73 6.18 -8.30
C HIS A 122 -24.83 6.59 -9.78
N LYS A 123 -24.00 5.95 -10.64
CA LYS A 123 -23.95 6.24 -12.06
C LYS A 123 -25.32 6.23 -12.73
N LYS A 124 -26.16 5.27 -12.35
CA LYS A 124 -27.49 5.05 -12.91
C LYS A 124 -28.48 6.15 -12.51
N GLU A 125 -28.50 6.49 -11.23
CA GLU A 125 -29.34 7.55 -10.66
C GLU A 125 -28.97 8.93 -11.21
N LEU A 126 -27.67 9.17 -11.40
CA LEU A 126 -27.14 10.41 -11.95
C LEU A 126 -27.20 10.48 -13.49
N GLY A 127 -27.57 9.39 -14.17
CA GLY A 127 -27.62 9.31 -15.63
C GLY A 127 -26.25 9.47 -16.30
N LEU A 128 -25.19 9.03 -15.65
CA LEU A 128 -23.81 9.17 -16.13
C LEU A 128 -23.38 7.98 -16.99
N ASN A 129 -22.44 8.23 -17.92
CA ASN A 129 -21.78 7.20 -18.72
C ASN A 129 -20.35 6.94 -18.23
N ASP A 130 -19.68 5.89 -18.77
CA ASP A 130 -18.33 5.52 -18.37
C ASP A 130 -17.29 6.60 -18.67
N LYS A 131 -17.48 7.34 -19.75
CA LYS A 131 -16.57 8.46 -20.08
C LYS A 131 -16.61 9.55 -19.01
N GLN A 132 -17.77 9.91 -18.50
CA GLN A 132 -17.92 10.91 -17.45
C GLN A 132 -17.31 10.43 -16.12
N ILE A 133 -17.45 9.15 -15.78
CA ILE A 133 -16.80 8.54 -14.61
C ILE A 133 -15.28 8.57 -14.78
N TYR A 134 -14.79 8.11 -15.93
CA TYR A 134 -13.35 8.17 -16.24
C TYR A 134 -12.80 9.59 -16.12
N ASP A 135 -13.47 10.58 -16.69
CA ASP A 135 -13.02 11.97 -16.67
C ASP A 135 -12.99 12.56 -15.24
N ALA A 136 -13.90 12.14 -14.37
CA ALA A 136 -13.89 12.55 -12.97
C ALA A 136 -12.64 12.03 -12.23
N PHE A 137 -12.30 10.74 -12.41
CA PHE A 137 -11.07 10.18 -11.86
C PHE A 137 -9.80 10.75 -12.50
N ASP A 138 -9.81 10.96 -13.82
CA ASP A 138 -8.67 11.56 -14.54
C ASP A 138 -8.38 12.99 -14.05
N LYS A 139 -9.44 13.75 -13.78
CA LYS A 139 -9.33 15.07 -13.16
C LYS A 139 -8.69 14.98 -11.76
N ALA A 140 -9.16 14.05 -10.91
CA ALA A 140 -8.60 13.84 -9.58
C ALA A 140 -7.10 13.49 -9.66
N PHE A 141 -6.76 12.53 -10.49
CA PHE A 141 -5.39 12.03 -10.68
C PHE A 141 -4.42 13.11 -11.19
N LYS A 142 -4.88 13.98 -12.11
CA LYS A 142 -4.09 15.07 -12.66
C LYS A 142 -3.99 16.28 -11.75
N THR A 143 -5.01 16.54 -10.93
CA THR A 143 -5.06 17.71 -10.06
C THR A 143 -4.20 17.55 -8.82
N ASP A 144 -4.22 16.37 -8.20
CA ASP A 144 -3.54 16.13 -6.93
C ASP A 144 -3.22 14.63 -6.78
N LEU A 145 -2.20 14.21 -7.55
CA LEU A 145 -1.75 12.81 -7.57
C LEU A 145 -1.27 12.33 -6.20
N GLU A 146 -0.64 13.21 -5.42
CA GLU A 146 -0.10 12.85 -4.11
C GLU A 146 -1.21 12.34 -3.18
N ASN A 147 -2.34 13.04 -3.15
CA ASN A 147 -3.49 12.71 -2.30
C ASN A 147 -4.54 11.81 -2.99
N PHE A 148 -4.28 11.29 -4.16
CA PHE A 148 -5.09 10.22 -4.75
C PHE A 148 -4.70 8.87 -4.11
N SER A 149 -5.16 8.60 -2.90
CA SER A 149 -4.73 7.46 -2.07
C SER A 149 -5.76 6.33 -1.94
N SER A 150 -6.92 6.41 -2.62
CA SER A 150 -7.92 5.35 -2.58
C SER A 150 -7.51 4.14 -3.46
N PRO A 151 -7.28 2.94 -2.88
CA PRO A 151 -7.05 1.73 -3.67
C PRO A 151 -8.23 1.42 -4.59
N ARG A 152 -9.47 1.57 -4.08
CA ARG A 152 -10.70 1.37 -4.85
C ARG A 152 -10.80 2.36 -6.01
N GLY A 153 -10.52 3.64 -5.77
CA GLY A 153 -10.54 4.68 -6.79
C GLY A 153 -9.55 4.40 -7.92
N LEU A 154 -8.34 3.92 -7.60
CA LEU A 154 -7.33 3.52 -8.60
C LEU A 154 -7.84 2.35 -9.47
N TYR A 155 -8.50 1.35 -8.87
CA TYR A 155 -9.09 0.25 -9.61
C TYR A 155 -10.21 0.71 -10.54
N ILE A 156 -11.17 1.52 -10.04
CA ILE A 156 -12.29 2.01 -10.84
C ILE A 156 -11.78 2.86 -12.00
N TYR A 157 -10.83 3.74 -11.73
CA TYR A 157 -10.23 4.59 -12.75
C TYR A 157 -9.64 3.79 -13.90
N PHE A 158 -8.80 2.79 -13.59
CA PHE A 158 -8.21 1.90 -14.59
C PHE A 158 -9.26 1.03 -15.29
N SER A 159 -10.15 0.40 -14.51
CA SER A 159 -11.18 -0.50 -15.02
C SER A 159 -12.12 0.19 -16.00
N THR A 160 -12.53 1.43 -15.69
CA THR A 160 -13.40 2.21 -16.58
C THR A 160 -12.72 2.52 -17.92
N LEU A 161 -11.41 2.79 -17.94
CA LEU A 161 -10.68 2.97 -19.20
C LEU A 161 -10.62 1.68 -20.05
N VAL A 162 -10.42 0.53 -19.37
CA VAL A 162 -10.47 -0.78 -20.05
C VAL A 162 -11.86 -1.01 -20.67
N ASP A 163 -12.94 -0.68 -19.95
CA ASP A 163 -14.31 -0.83 -20.45
C ASP A 163 -14.58 0.13 -21.63
N LEU A 164 -14.07 1.36 -21.59
CA LEU A 164 -14.10 2.30 -22.73
C LEU A 164 -13.34 1.76 -23.95
N HIS A 165 -12.16 1.14 -23.73
CA HIS A 165 -11.42 0.52 -24.81
C HIS A 165 -12.19 -0.64 -25.44
N ASN A 166 -12.75 -1.53 -24.62
CA ASN A 166 -13.55 -2.67 -25.11
C ASN A 166 -14.80 -2.21 -25.89
N ALA A 167 -15.33 -1.02 -25.57
CA ALA A 167 -16.40 -0.37 -26.31
C ALA A 167 -15.92 0.40 -27.57
N GLY A 168 -14.62 0.33 -27.92
CA GLY A 168 -14.05 1.05 -29.05
C GLY A 168 -13.92 2.58 -28.87
N GLN A 169 -14.03 3.08 -27.63
CA GLN A 169 -14.02 4.50 -27.31
C GLN A 169 -12.65 5.01 -26.80
N ALA A 170 -11.67 4.13 -26.60
CA ALA A 170 -10.32 4.49 -26.20
C ALA A 170 -9.28 3.59 -26.90
N PRO A 171 -8.13 4.13 -27.33
CA PRO A 171 -7.05 3.33 -27.91
C PRO A 171 -6.39 2.46 -26.85
N ILE A 172 -5.86 1.30 -27.27
CA ILE A 172 -5.15 0.36 -26.37
C ILE A 172 -3.91 1.00 -25.71
N GLN A 173 -3.26 1.95 -26.38
CA GLN A 173 -2.08 2.65 -25.86
C GLN A 173 -2.42 3.46 -24.59
N ASP A 174 -3.62 4.08 -24.53
CA ASP A 174 -4.07 4.81 -23.35
C ASP A 174 -4.27 3.87 -22.17
N VAL A 175 -4.79 2.65 -22.42
CA VAL A 175 -4.93 1.61 -21.37
C VAL A 175 -3.56 1.23 -20.81
N PHE A 176 -2.57 1.03 -21.65
CA PHE A 176 -1.22 0.69 -21.22
C PHE A 176 -0.54 1.83 -20.45
N ASN A 177 -0.67 3.06 -20.93
CA ASN A 177 -0.13 4.22 -20.24
C ASN A 177 -0.78 4.38 -18.85
N LYS A 178 -2.10 4.23 -18.78
CA LYS A 178 -2.85 4.33 -17.53
C LYS A 178 -2.53 3.20 -16.55
N TYR A 179 -2.29 2.00 -17.05
CA TYR A 179 -1.80 0.90 -16.23
C TYR A 179 -0.49 1.26 -15.51
N ASP A 180 0.49 1.79 -16.26
CA ASP A 180 1.77 2.20 -15.66
C ASP A 180 1.59 3.32 -14.64
N ASP A 181 0.76 4.32 -14.95
CA ASP A 181 0.48 5.45 -14.05
C ASP A 181 -0.15 4.96 -12.73
N VAL A 182 -1.15 4.08 -12.83
CA VAL A 182 -1.89 3.57 -11.65
C VAL A 182 -1.04 2.59 -10.84
N THR A 183 -0.32 1.68 -11.49
CA THR A 183 0.57 0.74 -10.79
C THR A 183 1.76 1.47 -10.16
N GLY A 184 2.30 2.50 -10.81
CA GLY A 184 3.31 3.37 -10.23
C GLY A 184 2.83 4.09 -8.98
N LYS A 185 1.57 4.58 -8.98
CA LYS A 185 0.95 5.18 -7.79
C LYS A 185 0.75 4.15 -6.66
N ILE A 186 0.28 2.94 -6.98
CA ILE A 186 0.14 1.84 -6.01
C ILE A 186 1.48 1.52 -5.35
N GLU A 187 2.56 1.38 -6.12
CA GLU A 187 3.89 1.10 -5.57
C GLU A 187 4.40 2.25 -4.69
N SER A 188 4.14 3.51 -5.07
CA SER A 188 4.48 4.67 -4.25
C SER A 188 3.75 4.68 -2.90
N GLU A 189 2.46 4.36 -2.88
CA GLU A 189 1.68 4.25 -1.64
C GLU A 189 2.17 3.08 -0.77
N LYS A 190 2.42 1.92 -1.38
CA LYS A 190 2.98 0.76 -0.68
C LYS A 190 4.33 1.09 -0.04
N ASP A 191 5.19 1.83 -0.74
CA ASP A 191 6.47 2.28 -0.20
C ASP A 191 6.28 3.22 1.00
N ALA A 192 5.39 4.20 0.88
CA ALA A 192 5.10 5.15 1.95
C ALA A 192 4.55 4.45 3.22
N TYR A 193 3.59 3.52 3.08
CA TYR A 193 3.08 2.76 4.22
C TYR A 193 4.10 1.77 4.78
N THR A 194 4.94 1.17 3.93
CA THR A 194 6.02 0.28 4.38
C THR A 194 7.06 1.04 5.22
N LYS A 195 7.44 2.27 4.83
CA LYS A 195 8.32 3.12 5.64
C LYS A 195 7.74 3.40 7.03
N LYS A 196 6.48 3.81 7.09
CA LYS A 196 5.77 4.05 8.37
C LYS A 196 5.65 2.78 9.23
N LEU A 197 5.43 1.63 8.61
CA LEU A 197 5.38 0.34 9.29
C LEU A 197 6.75 -0.07 9.84
N ASN A 198 7.83 0.12 9.06
CA ASN A 198 9.18 -0.17 9.49
C ASN A 198 9.58 0.63 10.73
N GLU A 199 9.24 1.93 10.80
CA GLU A 199 9.48 2.76 11.99
C GLU A 199 8.83 2.19 13.25
N LEU A 200 7.61 1.66 13.15
CA LEU A 200 6.92 1.03 14.27
C LEU A 200 7.55 -0.32 14.66
N ILE A 201 8.00 -1.11 13.68
CA ILE A 201 8.68 -2.37 13.92
C ILE A 201 10.03 -2.14 14.61
N GLU A 202 10.82 -1.17 14.15
CA GLU A 202 12.09 -0.79 14.77
C GLU A 202 11.91 -0.35 16.23
N LYS A 203 10.87 0.45 16.51
CA LYS A 203 10.50 0.87 17.86
C LYS A 203 10.14 -0.33 18.76
N GLU A 204 9.38 -1.29 18.23
CA GLU A 204 9.04 -2.52 18.95
C GLU A 204 10.29 -3.38 19.25
N GLU A 205 11.21 -3.51 18.26
CA GLU A 205 12.43 -4.30 18.40
C GLU A 205 13.48 -3.64 19.31
N SER A 206 13.46 -2.30 19.45
CA SER A 206 14.34 -1.57 20.39
C SER A 206 13.97 -1.79 21.87
N GLY A 207 12.81 -2.39 22.11
CA GLY A 207 12.30 -2.64 23.49
C GLY A 207 11.50 -1.47 24.10
N GLU A 208 11.26 -0.40 23.34
CA GLU A 208 10.45 0.73 23.80
C GLU A 208 8.97 0.36 23.95
N GLY A 209 8.51 -0.68 23.23
CA GLY A 209 7.12 -1.09 23.15
C GLY A 209 6.27 -0.11 22.31
N LEU A 210 5.07 -0.55 21.90
CA LEU A 210 4.14 0.29 21.17
C LEU A 210 3.06 0.85 22.09
N SER A 211 2.70 2.12 21.92
CA SER A 211 1.50 2.68 22.54
C SER A 211 0.23 2.11 21.88
N SER A 212 -0.93 2.18 22.56
CA SER A 212 -2.21 1.77 21.96
C SER A 212 -2.51 2.49 20.63
N LYS A 213 -2.03 3.73 20.47
CA LYS A 213 -2.15 4.48 19.23
C LYS A 213 -1.22 3.94 18.14
N ASP A 214 0.00 3.53 18.50
CA ASP A 214 0.95 2.93 17.57
C ASP A 214 0.47 1.55 17.10
N GLU A 215 -0.12 0.75 18.00
CA GLU A 215 -0.76 -0.52 17.64
C GLU A 215 -1.91 -0.34 16.61
N GLN A 216 -2.77 0.66 16.82
CA GLN A 216 -3.82 0.99 15.88
C GLN A 216 -3.27 1.44 14.52
N ARG A 217 -2.19 2.25 14.52
CA ARG A 217 -1.51 2.67 13.29
C ARG A 217 -0.88 1.48 12.56
N LYS A 218 -0.20 0.59 13.30
CA LYS A 218 0.39 -0.64 12.74
C LYS A 218 -0.67 -1.49 12.05
N ALA A 219 -1.81 -1.71 12.72
CA ALA A 219 -2.94 -2.43 12.15
C ALA A 219 -3.50 -1.75 10.89
N SER A 220 -3.64 -0.42 10.90
CA SER A 220 -4.12 0.36 9.76
C SER A 220 -3.14 0.28 8.57
N TYR A 221 -1.84 0.42 8.81
CA TYR A 221 -0.83 0.35 7.73
C TYR A 221 -0.79 -1.04 7.09
N ASN A 222 -0.89 -2.10 7.88
CA ASN A 222 -1.01 -3.47 7.35
C ASN A 222 -2.27 -3.62 6.47
N SER A 223 -3.42 -3.11 6.92
CA SER A 223 -4.66 -3.15 6.15
C SER A 223 -4.56 -2.37 4.84
N TYR A 224 -3.91 -1.20 4.83
CA TYR A 224 -3.67 -0.45 3.60
C TYR A 224 -2.77 -1.22 2.63
N LEU A 225 -1.67 -1.80 3.11
CA LEU A 225 -0.76 -2.60 2.28
C LEU A 225 -1.48 -3.81 1.66
N GLU A 226 -2.33 -4.51 2.42
CA GLU A 226 -3.16 -5.61 1.94
C GLU A 226 -4.15 -5.16 0.86
N ASN A 227 -4.82 -4.03 1.07
CA ASN A 227 -5.76 -3.46 0.10
C ASN A 227 -5.04 -3.09 -1.21
N TYR A 228 -3.87 -2.44 -1.15
CA TYR A 228 -3.10 -2.11 -2.34
C TYR A 228 -2.59 -3.36 -3.07
N GLU A 229 -2.21 -4.42 -2.36
CA GLU A 229 -1.81 -5.69 -2.97
C GLU A 229 -2.99 -6.35 -3.71
N THR A 230 -4.16 -6.40 -3.07
CA THR A 230 -5.38 -6.95 -3.65
C THR A 230 -5.81 -6.18 -4.90
N ILE A 231 -5.78 -4.86 -4.84
CA ILE A 231 -6.15 -4.00 -5.97
C ILE A 231 -5.12 -4.08 -7.10
N GLY A 232 -3.82 -4.13 -6.77
CA GLY A 232 -2.77 -4.34 -7.76
C GLY A 232 -2.98 -5.63 -8.54
N GLY A 233 -3.26 -6.74 -7.85
CA GLY A 233 -3.61 -8.02 -8.48
C GLY A 233 -4.88 -7.95 -9.34
N SER A 234 -5.88 -7.19 -8.92
CA SER A 234 -7.12 -6.98 -9.69
C SER A 234 -6.88 -6.18 -10.98
N ILE A 235 -6.04 -5.15 -10.91
CA ILE A 235 -5.62 -4.35 -12.07
C ILE A 235 -4.81 -5.20 -13.05
N ASP A 236 -3.87 -6.01 -12.55
CA ASP A 236 -3.09 -6.96 -13.35
C ASP A 236 -3.97 -7.98 -14.06
N SER A 237 -4.98 -8.50 -13.36
CA SER A 237 -5.96 -9.43 -13.91
C SER A 237 -6.83 -8.76 -14.99
N LYS A 238 -7.29 -7.53 -14.75
CA LYS A 238 -8.09 -6.76 -15.72
C LYS A 238 -7.30 -6.43 -16.99
N LEU A 239 -6.01 -6.12 -16.86
CA LEU A 239 -5.10 -5.92 -17.99
C LEU A 239 -4.74 -7.23 -18.70
N GLY A 240 -4.68 -8.35 -17.96
CA GLY A 240 -4.05 -9.61 -18.38
C GLY A 240 -4.48 -10.11 -19.76
N ILE A 241 -5.75 -9.91 -20.14
CA ILE A 241 -6.28 -10.29 -21.45
C ILE A 241 -5.72 -9.38 -22.57
N LEU A 242 -5.45 -8.12 -22.27
CA LEU A 242 -4.99 -7.13 -23.26
C LEU A 242 -3.46 -7.10 -23.39
N ALA A 243 -2.75 -7.29 -22.28
CA ALA A 243 -1.27 -7.22 -22.24
C ALA A 243 -0.64 -8.62 -22.21
N ASN A 244 -0.96 -9.45 -23.19
CA ASN A 244 -0.22 -10.67 -23.47
C ASN A 244 0.89 -10.42 -24.48
N CYS A 245 1.79 -11.40 -24.65
CA CYS A 245 2.92 -11.27 -25.59
C CYS A 245 2.46 -11.09 -27.04
N GLU A 246 1.32 -11.67 -27.42
CA GLU A 246 0.76 -11.55 -28.79
C GLU A 246 0.38 -10.09 -29.11
N ASN A 247 -0.04 -9.31 -28.13
CA ASN A 247 -0.41 -7.91 -28.28
C ASN A 247 0.78 -6.96 -28.06
N LEU A 248 1.63 -7.25 -27.05
CA LEU A 248 2.74 -6.38 -26.69
C LEU A 248 3.88 -6.38 -27.72
N ILE A 249 4.25 -7.56 -28.25
CA ILE A 249 5.36 -7.69 -29.18
C ILE A 249 5.13 -6.89 -30.47
N PRO A 250 4.00 -7.02 -31.18
CA PRO A 250 3.73 -6.21 -32.38
C PRO A 250 3.68 -4.71 -32.08
N LEU A 251 3.07 -4.32 -30.95
CA LEU A 251 2.97 -2.92 -30.55
C LEU A 251 4.36 -2.30 -30.37
N TYR A 252 5.20 -2.89 -29.53
CA TYR A 252 6.54 -2.36 -29.27
C TYR A 252 7.49 -2.53 -30.45
N THR A 253 7.31 -3.55 -31.30
CA THR A 253 8.09 -3.68 -32.53
C THR A 253 7.82 -2.51 -33.46
N LYS A 254 6.55 -2.13 -33.64
CA LYS A 254 6.14 -1.00 -34.49
C LYS A 254 6.72 0.32 -34.00
N ASP A 255 6.72 0.52 -32.67
CA ASP A 255 7.03 1.81 -32.04
C ASP A 255 8.53 1.94 -31.68
N PHE A 256 9.31 0.85 -31.71
CA PHE A 256 10.69 0.81 -31.24
C PHE A 256 11.60 1.85 -31.92
N GLU A 257 11.60 1.95 -33.26
CA GLU A 257 12.48 2.89 -33.94
C GLU A 257 12.16 4.35 -33.65
N THR A 258 10.90 4.65 -33.33
CA THR A 258 10.46 6.01 -32.93
C THR A 258 10.91 6.36 -31.52
N PHE A 259 10.84 5.40 -30.58
CA PHE A 259 11.01 5.67 -29.14
C PHE A 259 12.26 5.03 -28.52
N LYS A 260 13.16 4.43 -29.30
CA LYS A 260 14.36 3.75 -28.78
C LYS A 260 15.35 4.63 -28.01
N ASN A 261 15.18 5.95 -28.04
CA ASN A 261 15.96 6.92 -27.26
C ASN A 261 15.12 7.63 -26.17
N ASP A 262 13.87 7.21 -25.97
CA ASP A 262 13.00 7.72 -24.91
C ASP A 262 13.12 6.81 -23.69
N ALA A 263 13.81 7.29 -22.65
CA ALA A 263 14.06 6.53 -21.42
C ALA A 263 12.76 6.11 -20.70
N VAL A 264 11.73 6.95 -20.72
CA VAL A 264 10.44 6.65 -20.04
C VAL A 264 9.68 5.57 -20.80
N TRP A 265 9.62 5.68 -22.12
CA TRP A 265 8.98 4.67 -22.95
C TRP A 265 9.71 3.31 -22.86
N LEU A 266 11.06 3.32 -22.92
CA LEU A 266 11.87 2.12 -22.79
C LEU A 266 11.68 1.45 -21.43
N GLN A 267 11.66 2.22 -20.33
CA GLN A 267 11.38 1.71 -19.00
C GLN A 267 10.04 0.99 -18.95
N ARG A 268 8.99 1.62 -19.45
CA ARG A 268 7.63 1.06 -19.49
C ARG A 268 7.56 -0.22 -20.33
N ALA A 269 8.18 -0.20 -21.53
CA ALA A 269 8.19 -1.35 -22.42
C ALA A 269 8.94 -2.54 -21.82
N VAL A 270 10.17 -2.32 -21.31
CA VAL A 270 10.99 -3.36 -20.67
C VAL A 270 10.28 -3.94 -19.44
N SER A 271 9.80 -3.08 -18.54
CA SER A 271 9.12 -3.52 -17.30
C SER A 271 7.88 -4.34 -17.62
N ARG A 272 7.07 -3.91 -18.59
CA ARG A 272 5.84 -4.61 -18.96
C ARG A 272 6.13 -5.96 -19.62
N MET A 273 7.06 -6.03 -20.57
CA MET A 273 7.46 -7.30 -21.18
C MET A 273 8.07 -8.26 -20.15
N TYR A 274 8.84 -7.72 -19.18
CA TYR A 274 9.38 -8.51 -18.07
C TYR A 274 8.27 -9.07 -17.18
N ASN A 275 7.35 -8.24 -16.72
CA ASN A 275 6.27 -8.62 -15.82
C ASN A 275 5.25 -9.58 -16.47
N LYS A 276 5.09 -9.52 -17.78
CA LYS A 276 4.22 -10.41 -18.57
C LYS A 276 4.97 -11.62 -19.16
N GLU A 277 6.21 -11.85 -18.71
CA GLU A 277 7.04 -12.98 -19.10
C GLU A 277 7.34 -13.07 -20.61
N CYS A 278 7.22 -11.93 -21.34
CA CYS A 278 7.52 -11.86 -22.79
C CYS A 278 9.03 -11.73 -23.06
N THR A 279 9.87 -12.32 -22.25
CA THR A 279 11.32 -12.14 -22.23
C THR A 279 12.07 -13.08 -23.17
N ASP A 280 11.37 -14.01 -23.84
CA ASP A 280 11.96 -14.92 -24.85
C ASP A 280 12.06 -14.27 -26.24
N ASP A 281 11.30 -13.21 -26.49
CA ASP A 281 11.28 -12.54 -27.77
C ASP A 281 12.55 -11.70 -27.98
N PRO A 282 13.17 -11.71 -29.19
CA PRO A 282 14.33 -10.89 -29.51
C PRO A 282 14.13 -9.39 -29.31
N LEU A 283 12.89 -8.90 -29.37
CA LEU A 283 12.55 -7.51 -29.08
C LEU A 283 12.90 -7.14 -27.64
N TYR A 284 12.65 -8.03 -26.66
CA TYR A 284 12.99 -7.76 -25.27
C TYR A 284 14.48 -7.47 -25.10
N ILE A 285 15.34 -8.24 -25.75
CA ILE A 285 16.80 -8.00 -25.71
C ILE A 285 17.15 -6.62 -26.27
N LYS A 286 16.51 -6.22 -27.40
CA LYS A 286 16.72 -4.90 -28.00
C LYS A 286 16.29 -3.77 -27.06
N LEU A 287 15.12 -3.92 -26.44
CA LEU A 287 14.57 -2.94 -25.49
C LEU A 287 15.48 -2.79 -24.26
N VAL A 288 15.93 -3.89 -23.64
CA VAL A 288 16.82 -3.86 -22.47
C VAL A 288 18.15 -3.18 -22.81
N LYS A 289 18.75 -3.48 -23.97
CA LYS A 289 19.98 -2.83 -24.41
C LYS A 289 19.80 -1.34 -24.65
N ALA A 290 18.77 -0.96 -25.41
CA ALA A 290 18.47 0.45 -25.66
C ALA A 290 18.21 1.22 -24.37
N TYR A 291 17.53 0.60 -23.39
CA TYR A 291 17.26 1.22 -22.10
C TYR A 291 18.55 1.40 -21.28
N ASP A 292 19.43 0.40 -21.21
CA ASP A 292 20.70 0.52 -20.49
C ASP A 292 21.67 1.52 -21.14
N GLU A 293 21.64 1.65 -22.48
CA GLU A 293 22.42 2.65 -23.22
C GLU A 293 21.88 4.07 -23.04
N THR A 294 20.55 4.24 -23.01
CA THR A 294 19.89 5.56 -22.95
C THR A 294 19.86 6.14 -21.54
N ALA A 295 19.62 5.32 -20.53
CA ALA A 295 19.47 5.74 -19.13
C ALA A 295 20.03 4.69 -18.16
N PRO A 296 21.37 4.53 -18.06
CA PRO A 296 21.98 3.58 -17.13
C PRO A 296 21.54 3.83 -15.68
N SER A 297 20.98 2.83 -15.03
CA SER A 297 20.40 2.95 -13.69
C SER A 297 20.42 1.61 -12.95
N ALA A 298 20.02 1.60 -11.68
CA ALA A 298 19.80 0.39 -10.92
C ALA A 298 18.82 -0.56 -11.63
N ASP A 299 17.72 -0.01 -12.15
CA ASP A 299 16.70 -0.79 -12.87
C ASP A 299 17.26 -1.42 -14.15
N THR A 300 18.01 -0.66 -14.95
CA THR A 300 18.58 -1.20 -16.19
C THR A 300 19.56 -2.32 -15.91
N LYS A 301 20.45 -2.16 -14.92
CA LYS A 301 21.37 -3.23 -14.49
C LYS A 301 20.64 -4.47 -14.01
N TYR A 302 19.51 -4.31 -13.34
CA TYR A 302 18.64 -5.41 -12.95
C TYR A 302 18.06 -6.17 -14.16
N PHE A 303 17.56 -5.46 -15.18
CA PHE A 303 17.02 -6.11 -16.38
C PHE A 303 18.12 -6.82 -17.19
N VAL A 304 19.30 -6.23 -17.30
CA VAL A 304 20.47 -6.90 -17.91
C VAL A 304 20.85 -8.16 -17.13
N ALA A 305 20.88 -8.09 -15.79
CA ALA A 305 21.15 -9.25 -14.95
C ALA A 305 20.13 -10.37 -15.19
N SER A 306 18.84 -10.03 -15.25
CA SER A 306 17.76 -10.99 -15.50
C SER A 306 17.90 -11.68 -16.85
N LEU A 307 18.26 -10.91 -17.90
CA LEU A 307 18.53 -11.44 -19.23
C LEU A 307 19.72 -12.41 -19.23
N LEU A 308 20.80 -12.05 -18.54
CA LEU A 308 22.00 -12.90 -18.44
C LEU A 308 21.72 -14.20 -17.66
N PHE A 309 20.95 -14.14 -16.58
CA PHE A 309 20.51 -15.35 -15.87
C PHE A 309 19.71 -16.29 -16.78
N LYS A 310 18.81 -15.74 -17.58
CA LYS A 310 18.01 -16.52 -18.55
C LYS A 310 18.89 -17.18 -19.62
N GLN A 311 20.00 -16.53 -20.02
CA GLN A 311 20.99 -17.08 -20.94
C GLN A 311 21.97 -18.08 -20.29
N GLY A 312 21.79 -18.38 -18.98
CA GLY A 312 22.69 -19.26 -18.23
C GLY A 312 24.04 -18.60 -17.83
N LYS A 313 24.25 -17.32 -18.13
CA LYS A 313 25.44 -16.54 -17.83
C LYS A 313 25.42 -16.07 -16.37
N ASN A 314 25.37 -17.02 -15.44
CA ASN A 314 25.09 -16.75 -14.04
C ASN A 314 26.11 -15.84 -13.34
N LYS A 315 27.39 -15.91 -13.73
CA LYS A 315 28.45 -15.07 -13.14
C LYS A 315 28.25 -13.60 -13.54
N GLU A 316 28.13 -13.35 -14.84
CA GLU A 316 27.88 -12.01 -15.38
C GLU A 316 26.57 -11.43 -14.84
N GLY A 317 25.50 -12.26 -14.78
CA GLY A 317 24.22 -11.85 -14.21
C GLY A 317 24.33 -11.41 -12.73
N MET A 318 25.14 -12.11 -11.92
CA MET A 318 25.41 -11.69 -10.54
C MET A 318 26.21 -10.39 -10.47
N ASP A 319 27.16 -10.17 -11.37
CA ASP A 319 27.95 -8.94 -11.38
C ASP A 319 27.05 -7.73 -11.70
N TYR A 320 26.13 -7.84 -12.67
CA TYR A 320 25.14 -6.82 -12.97
C TYR A 320 24.10 -6.63 -11.85
N LEU A 321 23.70 -7.70 -11.18
CA LEU A 321 22.77 -7.61 -10.06
C LEU A 321 23.41 -6.88 -8.85
N ASN A 322 24.70 -7.10 -8.60
CA ASN A 322 25.46 -6.36 -7.59
C ASN A 322 25.59 -4.87 -7.99
N GLN A 323 25.88 -4.56 -9.26
CA GLN A 323 25.89 -3.17 -9.73
C GLN A 323 24.55 -2.49 -9.52
N SER A 324 23.43 -3.18 -9.82
CA SER A 324 22.08 -2.69 -9.55
C SER A 324 21.90 -2.36 -8.05
N TYR A 325 22.31 -3.28 -7.17
CA TYR A 325 22.24 -3.07 -5.71
C TYR A 325 23.05 -1.87 -5.24
N ASP A 326 24.28 -1.70 -5.77
CA ASP A 326 25.18 -0.62 -5.37
C ASP A 326 24.68 0.75 -5.85
N LEU A 327 24.08 0.81 -7.04
CA LEU A 327 23.50 2.03 -7.62
C LEU A 327 22.16 2.44 -6.98
N GLU A 328 21.44 1.50 -6.38
CA GLU A 328 20.12 1.80 -5.79
C GLU A 328 20.26 2.63 -4.51
N THR A 329 19.54 3.74 -4.43
CA THR A 329 19.53 4.66 -3.31
C THR A 329 18.26 4.59 -2.46
N ASP A 330 17.15 4.12 -3.04
CA ASP A 330 15.92 3.89 -2.30
C ASP A 330 16.02 2.62 -1.46
N ASN A 331 15.84 2.75 -0.14
CA ASN A 331 16.01 1.64 0.79
C ASN A 331 15.05 0.48 0.53
N PHE A 332 13.82 0.75 0.11
CA PHE A 332 12.83 -0.29 -0.16
C PHE A 332 13.18 -1.09 -1.43
N LYS A 333 13.55 -0.39 -2.50
CA LYS A 333 14.03 -1.02 -3.74
C LYS A 333 15.33 -1.78 -3.49
N LYS A 334 16.25 -1.19 -2.74
CA LYS A 334 17.52 -1.82 -2.34
C LYS A 334 17.31 -3.09 -1.52
N ALA A 335 16.31 -3.09 -0.61
CA ALA A 335 15.91 -4.30 0.12
C ALA A 335 15.40 -5.39 -0.83
N LYS A 336 14.58 -5.04 -1.83
CA LYS A 336 14.12 -5.99 -2.87
C LYS A 336 15.30 -6.58 -3.65
N LEU A 337 16.30 -5.79 -4.03
CA LEU A 337 17.50 -6.26 -4.71
C LEU A 337 18.32 -7.20 -3.83
N ALA A 338 18.57 -6.83 -2.56
CA ALA A 338 19.24 -7.69 -1.59
C ALA A 338 18.52 -9.04 -1.43
N TYR A 339 17.20 -9.03 -1.35
CA TYR A 339 16.38 -10.25 -1.28
C TYR A 339 16.58 -11.14 -2.52
N ARG A 340 16.64 -10.55 -3.72
CA ARG A 340 16.84 -11.28 -4.99
C ARG A 340 18.25 -11.87 -5.09
N ILE A 341 19.29 -11.12 -4.69
CA ILE A 341 20.66 -11.63 -4.59
C ILE A 341 20.70 -12.84 -3.63
N ALA A 342 20.07 -12.70 -2.46
CA ALA A 342 19.96 -13.78 -1.50
C ALA A 342 19.29 -15.02 -2.08
N GLY A 343 18.21 -14.86 -2.84
CA GLY A 343 17.52 -15.96 -3.54
C GLY A 343 18.43 -16.67 -4.54
N SER A 344 19.20 -15.94 -5.34
CA SER A 344 20.15 -16.51 -6.29
C SER A 344 21.26 -17.32 -5.57
N LEU A 345 21.78 -16.79 -4.46
CA LEU A 345 22.79 -17.47 -3.64
C LEU A 345 22.21 -18.72 -2.96
N LYS A 346 20.99 -18.65 -2.43
CA LYS A 346 20.24 -19.80 -1.87
C LYS A 346 20.12 -20.93 -2.90
N ASN A 347 19.74 -20.60 -4.12
CA ASN A 347 19.59 -21.59 -5.20
C ASN A 347 20.92 -22.23 -5.61
N LYS A 348 22.04 -21.55 -5.42
CA LYS A 348 23.38 -22.11 -5.59
C LYS A 348 23.89 -22.92 -4.40
N GLY A 349 23.13 -22.97 -3.30
CA GLY A 349 23.52 -23.64 -2.06
C GLY A 349 24.45 -22.82 -1.15
N ASP A 350 24.80 -21.59 -1.51
CA ASP A 350 25.58 -20.70 -0.66
C ASP A 350 24.70 -20.04 0.40
N TYR A 351 24.28 -20.84 1.39
CA TYR A 351 23.36 -20.42 2.43
C TYR A 351 23.97 -19.36 3.38
N SER A 352 25.28 -19.34 3.55
CA SER A 352 25.96 -18.32 4.36
C SER A 352 25.84 -16.93 3.74
N ALA A 353 26.21 -16.80 2.47
CA ALA A 353 26.08 -15.55 1.74
C ALA A 353 24.60 -15.16 1.54
N ALA A 354 23.71 -16.12 1.25
CA ALA A 354 22.29 -15.89 1.12
C ALA A 354 21.69 -15.27 2.39
N ARG A 355 22.00 -15.84 3.59
CA ARG A 355 21.55 -15.28 4.86
C ARG A 355 22.02 -13.84 5.06
N ASN A 356 23.28 -13.56 4.73
CA ASN A 356 23.83 -12.21 4.89
C ASN A 356 23.04 -11.19 4.04
N TYR A 357 22.69 -11.53 2.80
CA TYR A 357 21.88 -10.66 1.95
C TYR A 357 20.41 -10.59 2.39
N TYR A 358 19.82 -11.67 2.89
CA TYR A 358 18.49 -11.60 3.54
C TYR A 358 18.50 -10.68 4.76
N ARG A 359 19.55 -10.73 5.59
CA ARG A 359 19.71 -9.81 6.73
C ARG A 359 19.93 -8.35 6.29
N LYS A 360 20.66 -8.11 5.19
CA LYS A 360 20.73 -6.78 4.56
C LYS A 360 19.37 -6.31 4.08
N ALA A 361 18.57 -7.18 3.46
CA ALA A 361 17.21 -6.83 3.07
C ALA A 361 16.36 -6.44 4.29
N LEU A 362 16.46 -7.19 5.38
CA LEU A 362 15.73 -6.93 6.63
C LEU A 362 16.20 -5.65 7.35
N SER A 363 17.48 -5.30 7.27
CA SER A 363 17.98 -4.03 7.83
C SER A 363 17.49 -2.80 7.06
N LEU A 364 17.14 -2.96 5.80
CA LEU A 364 16.57 -1.90 4.95
C LEU A 364 15.03 -1.89 4.96
N SER A 365 14.40 -3.04 5.22
CA SER A 365 12.95 -3.21 5.28
C SER A 365 12.59 -4.31 6.29
N PRO A 366 12.47 -3.99 7.60
CA PRO A 366 12.15 -4.96 8.66
C PRO A 366 10.82 -5.70 8.45
N SER A 367 9.86 -5.08 7.75
CA SER A 367 8.56 -5.69 7.42
C SER A 367 8.61 -6.77 6.33
N MET A 368 9.78 -7.05 5.74
CA MET A 368 9.90 -8.04 4.66
C MET A 368 9.83 -9.49 5.20
N GLY A 369 8.64 -9.96 5.57
CA GLY A 369 8.39 -11.27 6.15
C GLY A 369 8.94 -12.44 5.34
N LYS A 370 8.90 -12.35 4.00
CA LYS A 370 9.45 -13.35 3.09
C LYS A 370 10.97 -13.59 3.24
N ALA A 371 11.73 -12.61 3.72
CA ALA A 371 13.16 -12.81 4.00
C ALA A 371 13.35 -13.67 5.25
N TYR A 372 12.56 -13.49 6.30
CA TYR A 372 12.56 -14.35 7.48
C TYR A 372 12.14 -15.78 7.14
N THR A 373 11.06 -15.97 6.37
CA THR A 373 10.65 -17.33 5.95
C THR A 373 11.71 -18.02 5.10
N SER A 374 12.44 -17.28 4.26
CA SER A 374 13.56 -17.84 3.47
C SER A 374 14.71 -18.29 4.36
N ILE A 375 15.08 -17.52 5.40
CA ILE A 375 16.09 -17.91 6.39
C ILE A 375 15.62 -19.15 7.17
N ALA A 376 14.35 -19.18 7.60
CA ALA A 376 13.77 -20.32 8.30
C ALA A 376 13.85 -21.63 7.48
N GLN A 377 13.53 -21.55 6.19
CA GLN A 377 13.63 -22.69 5.26
C GLN A 377 15.07 -23.16 5.09
N MET A 378 16.05 -22.25 4.98
CA MET A 378 17.47 -22.60 4.88
C MET A 378 17.97 -23.28 6.15
N TYR A 379 17.59 -22.81 7.34
CA TYR A 379 17.92 -23.44 8.60
C TYR A 379 17.33 -24.86 8.65
N ALA A 380 16.05 -25.01 8.39
CA ALA A 380 15.38 -26.31 8.38
C ALA A 380 16.03 -27.30 7.38
N ALA A 381 16.37 -26.84 6.17
CA ALA A 381 17.06 -27.65 5.17
C ALA A 381 18.45 -28.11 5.61
N SER A 382 19.10 -27.37 6.51
CA SER A 382 20.45 -27.65 7.00
C SER A 382 20.47 -28.46 8.30
N ALA A 383 19.33 -28.83 8.88
CA ALA A 383 19.23 -29.47 10.18
C ALA A 383 20.14 -30.73 10.26
N ASN A 384 20.06 -31.58 9.24
CA ASN A 384 20.85 -32.83 9.21
C ASN A 384 22.37 -32.63 9.09
N SER A 385 22.80 -31.50 8.53
CA SER A 385 24.22 -31.21 8.29
C SER A 385 24.87 -30.31 9.35
N CYS A 386 24.07 -29.64 10.18
CA CYS A 386 24.54 -28.63 11.12
C CYS A 386 24.50 -29.06 12.60
N GLY A 387 23.91 -30.16 12.94
CA GLY A 387 23.89 -30.73 14.28
C GLY A 387 25.00 -31.78 14.47
N LYS A 388 25.59 -31.87 15.70
CA LYS A 388 26.60 -32.86 16.05
C LYS A 388 25.99 -34.24 16.33
N ASP A 389 24.87 -34.26 16.98
CA ASP A 389 24.06 -35.43 17.32
C ASP A 389 22.59 -35.24 16.90
N GLU A 390 21.75 -36.23 17.15
CA GLU A 390 20.32 -36.18 16.77
C GLU A 390 19.57 -35.04 17.51
N PHE A 391 19.97 -34.73 18.74
CA PHE A 391 19.35 -33.63 19.49
C PHE A 391 19.69 -32.29 18.86
N ASP A 392 20.99 -32.07 18.57
CA ASP A 392 21.47 -30.83 17.96
C ASP A 392 20.85 -30.62 16.56
N LYS A 393 20.73 -31.69 15.75
CA LYS A 393 20.05 -31.64 14.46
C LYS A 393 18.62 -31.18 14.60
N ARG A 394 17.90 -31.72 15.57
CA ARG A 394 16.53 -31.31 15.87
C ARG A 394 16.45 -29.91 16.48
N ALA A 395 17.43 -29.51 17.26
CA ALA A 395 17.48 -28.15 17.85
C ALA A 395 17.55 -27.03 16.80
N VAL A 396 18.07 -27.32 15.58
CA VAL A 396 18.04 -26.38 14.44
C VAL A 396 16.61 -25.95 14.09
N TYR A 397 15.62 -26.83 14.28
CA TYR A 397 14.23 -26.49 13.98
C TYR A 397 13.67 -25.43 14.93
N TRP A 398 14.15 -25.24 16.15
CA TRP A 398 13.78 -24.10 16.99
C TRP A 398 14.27 -22.78 16.40
N LEU A 399 15.48 -22.74 15.82
CA LEU A 399 15.96 -21.55 15.11
C LEU A 399 15.10 -21.25 13.87
N ALA A 400 14.74 -22.29 13.12
CA ALA A 400 13.87 -22.14 11.96
C ALA A 400 12.47 -21.64 12.35
N ALA A 401 11.89 -22.21 13.41
CA ALA A 401 10.57 -21.79 13.92
C ALA A 401 10.61 -20.33 14.41
N ALA A 402 11.69 -19.92 15.12
CA ALA A 402 11.86 -18.55 15.59
C ALA A 402 11.88 -17.53 14.44
N GLU A 403 12.58 -17.82 13.34
CA GLU A 403 12.56 -16.96 12.16
C GLU A 403 11.18 -16.91 11.49
N ALA A 404 10.48 -18.05 11.39
CA ALA A 404 9.11 -18.09 10.85
C ALA A 404 8.12 -17.29 11.73
N ARG A 405 8.23 -17.36 13.06
CA ARG A 405 7.42 -16.53 13.98
C ARG A 405 7.70 -15.03 13.79
N LYS A 406 8.95 -14.64 13.52
CA LYS A 406 9.27 -13.24 13.18
C LYS A 406 8.56 -12.81 11.90
N ALA A 407 8.56 -13.64 10.86
CA ALA A 407 7.82 -13.35 9.63
C ALA A 407 6.35 -13.07 9.90
N ALA A 408 5.69 -13.92 10.70
CA ALA A 408 4.28 -13.76 11.03
C ALA A 408 3.95 -12.46 11.79
N ARG A 409 4.90 -11.95 12.58
CA ARG A 409 4.72 -10.70 13.35
C ARG A 409 4.86 -9.44 12.50
N VAL A 410 5.73 -9.48 11.48
CA VAL A 410 6.07 -8.28 10.70
C VAL A 410 5.30 -8.18 9.38
N ASP A 411 4.66 -9.25 8.95
CA ASP A 411 3.96 -9.33 7.66
C ASP A 411 2.63 -10.07 7.84
N SER A 412 1.55 -9.31 7.92
CA SER A 412 0.20 -9.84 8.14
C SER A 412 -0.27 -10.75 7.01
N ASN A 413 0.15 -10.47 5.76
CA ASN A 413 -0.20 -11.28 4.59
C ASN A 413 0.43 -12.67 4.63
N LEU A 414 1.59 -12.78 5.28
CA LEU A 414 2.28 -14.05 5.47
C LEU A 414 1.97 -14.72 6.80
N ALA A 415 1.24 -14.08 7.71
CA ALA A 415 1.10 -14.53 9.10
C ALA A 415 0.57 -15.96 9.21
N SER A 416 -0.46 -16.30 8.47
CA SER A 416 -1.03 -17.68 8.47
C SER A 416 -0.02 -18.73 7.97
N TYR A 417 0.60 -18.47 6.84
CA TYR A 417 1.63 -19.34 6.27
C TYR A 417 2.84 -19.50 7.19
N ALA A 418 3.35 -18.39 7.70
CA ALA A 418 4.55 -18.36 8.55
C ALA A 418 4.32 -19.03 9.91
N ASN A 419 3.12 -18.89 10.50
CA ASN A 419 2.75 -19.61 11.71
C ASN A 419 2.64 -21.12 11.45
N GLY A 420 1.99 -21.54 10.38
CA GLY A 420 1.93 -22.96 9.99
C GLY A 420 3.33 -23.57 9.75
N LEU A 421 4.22 -22.79 9.14
CA LEU A 421 5.62 -23.19 8.96
C LEU A 421 6.36 -23.35 10.31
N ALA A 422 6.17 -22.40 11.23
CA ALA A 422 6.75 -22.45 12.57
C ALA A 422 6.25 -23.68 13.36
N ASP A 423 4.94 -23.93 13.37
CA ASP A 423 4.33 -25.12 14.02
C ASP A 423 4.90 -26.43 13.47
N SER A 424 5.07 -26.51 12.14
CA SER A 424 5.69 -27.65 11.47
C SER A 424 7.14 -27.87 11.92
N TYR A 425 7.89 -26.78 12.12
CA TYR A 425 9.28 -26.89 12.61
C TYR A 425 9.33 -27.22 14.09
N GLU A 426 8.51 -26.62 14.92
CA GLU A 426 8.40 -26.95 16.35
C GLU A 426 8.05 -28.43 16.55
N GLY A 427 7.19 -29.00 15.72
CA GLY A 427 6.87 -30.44 15.74
C GLY A 427 8.06 -31.37 15.38
N LYS A 428 9.08 -30.86 14.69
CA LYS A 428 10.32 -31.60 14.35
C LYS A 428 11.44 -31.37 15.37
N ALA A 429 11.32 -30.35 16.22
CA ALA A 429 12.29 -30.02 17.25
C ALA A 429 12.36 -31.13 18.34
N PRO A 430 13.37 -31.10 19.23
CA PRO A 430 13.46 -32.08 20.32
C PRO A 430 12.20 -32.10 21.17
N SER A 431 11.63 -33.28 21.40
CA SER A 431 10.45 -33.46 22.27
C SER A 431 10.80 -33.23 23.74
N ARG A 432 9.77 -33.03 24.58
CA ARG A 432 9.95 -32.91 26.02
C ARG A 432 10.65 -34.13 26.62
N SER A 433 10.33 -35.34 26.14
CA SER A 433 11.03 -36.57 26.56
C SER A 433 12.51 -36.56 26.21
N MET A 434 12.88 -36.16 24.97
CA MET A 434 14.28 -36.00 24.58
C MET A 434 15.02 -34.98 25.44
N ILE A 435 14.40 -33.84 25.75
CA ILE A 435 14.98 -32.80 26.62
C ILE A 435 15.25 -33.39 28.01
N PHE A 436 14.32 -34.14 28.56
CA PHE A 436 14.44 -34.77 29.88
C PHE A 436 15.52 -35.86 29.89
N GLU A 437 15.46 -36.82 28.96
CA GLU A 437 16.40 -37.91 28.84
C GLU A 437 17.86 -37.46 28.70
N GLN A 438 18.09 -36.37 27.99
CA GLN A 438 19.41 -35.82 27.80
C GLN A 438 19.78 -34.73 28.82
N SER A 439 18.93 -34.44 29.81
CA SER A 439 19.14 -33.44 30.86
C SER A 439 19.52 -32.05 30.31
N LYS A 440 18.98 -31.65 29.15
CA LYS A 440 19.34 -30.42 28.45
C LYS A 440 18.41 -29.23 28.74
N SER A 441 17.41 -29.37 29.64
CA SER A 441 16.45 -28.29 29.96
C SER A 441 17.13 -26.99 30.35
N GLY A 442 16.79 -25.90 29.65
CA GLY A 442 17.32 -24.55 29.87
C GLY A 442 18.78 -24.35 29.42
N GLN A 443 19.46 -25.36 28.88
CA GLN A 443 20.82 -25.23 28.38
C GLN A 443 20.86 -24.49 27.05
N VAL A 444 22.03 -23.85 26.78
CA VAL A 444 22.30 -23.22 25.49
C VAL A 444 23.09 -24.19 24.59
N ILE A 445 22.55 -24.45 23.40
CA ILE A 445 23.18 -25.29 22.39
C ILE A 445 23.74 -24.41 21.27
N ASN A 446 24.97 -24.64 20.91
CA ASN A 446 25.63 -23.95 19.81
C ASN A 446 25.49 -24.78 18.52
N ILE A 447 24.71 -24.32 17.58
CA ILE A 447 24.59 -24.90 16.25
C ILE A 447 25.77 -24.46 15.41
N GLY A 448 26.52 -25.41 14.91
CA GLY A 448 27.70 -25.18 14.08
C GLY A 448 27.37 -24.81 12.62
N CYS A 449 28.30 -25.22 11.74
CA CYS A 449 28.29 -24.99 10.30
C CYS A 449 28.06 -23.50 9.90
N TRP A 450 27.46 -23.24 8.75
CA TRP A 450 27.19 -21.90 8.28
C TRP A 450 26.12 -21.15 9.14
N ILE A 451 25.33 -21.88 9.95
CA ILE A 451 24.32 -21.28 10.83
C ILE A 451 24.98 -20.46 11.93
N GLY A 452 25.98 -21.03 12.64
CA GLY A 452 26.80 -20.33 13.63
C GLY A 452 25.94 -19.56 14.66
N ALA A 453 24.86 -20.16 15.17
CA ALA A 453 23.93 -19.54 16.09
C ALA A 453 23.68 -20.43 17.31
N SER A 454 23.24 -19.81 18.41
CA SER A 454 22.88 -20.52 19.64
C SER A 454 21.36 -20.60 19.79
N VAL A 455 20.88 -21.68 20.39
CA VAL A 455 19.48 -21.84 20.79
C VAL A 455 19.39 -22.24 22.25
N THR A 456 18.47 -21.63 22.98
CA THR A 456 18.16 -22.03 24.36
C THR A 456 17.10 -23.11 24.34
N VAL A 457 17.42 -24.28 24.93
CA VAL A 457 16.46 -25.39 25.07
C VAL A 457 15.30 -24.96 25.98
N PRO A 458 14.05 -25.18 25.58
CA PRO A 458 12.90 -24.88 26.43
C PRO A 458 13.01 -25.51 27.81
N LYS A 459 12.54 -24.82 28.86
CA LYS A 459 12.40 -25.40 30.19
C LYS A 459 11.23 -26.41 30.20
N LEU A 460 11.40 -27.52 30.89
CA LEU A 460 10.39 -28.58 31.05
C LEU A 460 9.23 -28.13 31.95
#